data_dff55c48ae2d06acc3c35672adea15b8
#
_entry.id   dff55c48ae2d06acc3c35672adea15b8
#
_cell.length_a   1.000
_cell.length_b   1.000
_cell.length_c   1.000
_cell.angle_alpha   90.00
_cell.angle_beta   90.00
_cell.angle_gamma   90.00
#
_symmetry.space_group_name_H-M   'P 1'
#
loop_
_entity.id
_entity.type
_entity.pdbx_description
1 polymer ?
#
loop_
_entity_poly.entity_id
_entity_poly.type
_entity_poly.pdbx_seq_one_letter_code
_entity_poly.pdbx_strand_id
1 'polypeptide(L)'
;MKKFCLDLTVVAVERMNDRYVLIRLTHAETLPLMKPGQFVEVRVDHSPQTFLRRPISINYVDSERNEMGLLVATVGHGTHQMATLKAGETLNCVFPLGNPFTLPTSPNERFLLVGGGVGVAPMLFLGQKIKEMGAQPTFLLGARTAADLLEMDLFERAGRVLVTTEDGSAGEKGFVTNHSVLKNETFDMISTCGPKPMMMAVARYAREKGIACEVSLENLMACGIGACLCCVEKTVEGNLCACTEGPVFNIQKLLW
;
A
#
# COMPACT_ATOMS: atom_id res chain seq x y z
N MET A 1 -11.83 -13.47 -8.28
CA MET A 1 -12.63 -12.57 -7.39
C MET A 1 -13.54 -11.69 -8.24
N LYS A 2 -14.77 -11.39 -7.77
CA LYS A 2 -15.69 -10.47 -8.46
C LYS A 2 -15.13 -9.05 -8.34
N LYS A 3 -15.13 -8.33 -9.46
CA LYS A 3 -14.72 -6.93 -9.56
C LYS A 3 -15.98 -6.06 -9.74
N PHE A 4 -15.94 -4.88 -9.16
CA PHE A 4 -17.07 -3.94 -9.21
C PHE A 4 -16.61 -2.62 -9.83
N CYS A 5 -17.50 -1.96 -10.53
CA CYS A 5 -17.32 -0.58 -10.97
C CYS A 5 -18.44 0.24 -10.33
N LEU A 6 -18.10 1.01 -9.29
CA LEU A 6 -19.08 1.73 -8.48
C LEU A 6 -18.73 3.22 -8.40
N ASP A 7 -19.76 4.02 -8.26
CA ASP A 7 -19.67 5.42 -7.91
C ASP A 7 -19.72 5.53 -6.39
N LEU A 8 -18.56 5.78 -5.78
CA LEU A 8 -18.42 5.91 -4.33
C LEU A 8 -18.60 7.35 -3.90
N THR A 9 -19.23 7.58 -2.76
CA THR A 9 -19.37 8.90 -2.16
C THR A 9 -18.14 9.25 -1.34
N VAL A 10 -17.58 10.43 -1.57
CA VAL A 10 -16.51 11.00 -0.76
C VAL A 10 -17.07 11.40 0.61
N VAL A 11 -16.57 10.78 1.67
CA VAL A 11 -16.90 11.12 3.05
C VAL A 11 -16.08 12.32 3.50
N ALA A 12 -14.79 12.29 3.22
CA ALA A 12 -13.86 13.38 3.54
C ALA A 12 -12.59 13.27 2.68
N VAL A 13 -11.92 14.41 2.51
CA VAL A 13 -10.54 14.50 2.03
C VAL A 13 -9.73 15.22 3.08
N GLU A 14 -8.82 14.51 3.73
CA GLU A 14 -7.99 15.00 4.81
C GLU A 14 -6.57 15.25 4.30
N ARG A 15 -6.09 16.49 4.43
CA ARG A 15 -4.71 16.82 4.05
C ARG A 15 -3.77 16.35 5.15
N MET A 16 -2.93 15.37 4.82
CA MET A 16 -1.94 14.83 5.76
C MET A 16 -0.70 15.76 5.84
N ASN A 17 -0.27 16.28 4.69
CA ASN A 17 0.75 17.32 4.53
C ASN A 17 0.67 17.91 3.11
N ASP A 18 1.69 18.64 2.65
CA ASP A 18 1.67 19.28 1.32
C ASP A 18 1.65 18.30 0.14
N ARG A 19 2.01 17.02 0.37
CA ARG A 19 2.15 16.00 -0.68
C ARG A 19 1.17 14.84 -0.58
N TYR A 20 0.45 14.71 0.52
CA TYR A 20 -0.41 13.55 0.75
C TYR A 20 -1.79 13.96 1.23
N VAL A 21 -2.79 13.27 0.72
CA VAL A 21 -4.18 13.37 1.19
C VAL A 21 -4.73 11.98 1.47
N LEU A 22 -5.56 11.86 2.49
CA LEU A 22 -6.36 10.69 2.77
C LEU A 22 -7.79 10.95 2.28
N ILE A 23 -8.26 10.14 1.33
CA ILE A 23 -9.62 10.20 0.80
C ILE A 23 -10.42 9.06 1.42
N ARG A 24 -11.49 9.39 2.15
CA ARG A 24 -12.42 8.41 2.71
C ARG A 24 -13.63 8.29 1.81
N LEU A 25 -14.00 7.06 1.48
CA LEU A 25 -15.06 6.72 0.53
C LEU A 25 -16.05 5.77 1.17
N THR A 26 -17.32 5.92 0.84
CA THR A 26 -18.40 5.00 1.23
C THR A 26 -19.33 4.71 0.07
N HIS A 27 -20.28 3.80 0.28
CA HIS A 27 -21.34 3.47 -0.68
C HIS A 27 -22.66 3.24 0.07
N ALA A 28 -23.78 3.45 -0.59
CA ALA A 28 -25.12 3.21 0.01
C ALA A 28 -25.34 1.73 0.37
N GLU A 29 -24.77 0.82 -0.43
CA GLU A 29 -24.75 -0.61 -0.12
C GLU A 29 -23.42 -0.98 0.55
N THR A 30 -23.38 -2.13 1.22
CA THR A 30 -22.15 -2.65 1.84
C THR A 30 -21.03 -2.79 0.82
N LEU A 31 -19.88 -2.20 1.12
CA LEU A 31 -18.68 -2.33 0.30
C LEU A 31 -18.29 -3.81 0.15
N PRO A 32 -17.82 -4.22 -1.04
CA PRO A 32 -17.37 -5.60 -1.24
C PRO A 32 -16.17 -5.93 -0.36
N LEU A 33 -16.00 -7.23 -0.06
CA LEU A 33 -14.84 -7.70 0.69
C LEU A 33 -13.53 -7.35 -0.04
N MET A 34 -12.65 -6.67 0.66
CA MET A 34 -11.32 -6.29 0.21
C MET A 34 -10.25 -6.91 1.08
N LYS A 35 -9.07 -7.16 0.52
CA LYS A 35 -7.93 -7.77 1.21
C LYS A 35 -6.70 -6.86 1.15
N PRO A 36 -5.80 -6.91 2.15
CA PRO A 36 -4.57 -6.12 2.15
C PRO A 36 -3.71 -6.37 0.91
N GLY A 37 -3.17 -5.32 0.31
CA GLY A 37 -2.38 -5.38 -0.92
C GLY A 37 -3.20 -5.18 -2.20
N GLN A 38 -4.53 -5.21 -2.11
CA GLN A 38 -5.40 -4.87 -3.23
C GLN A 38 -5.48 -3.35 -3.44
N PHE A 39 -5.89 -2.97 -4.63
CA PHE A 39 -5.96 -1.57 -5.05
C PHE A 39 -7.27 -1.26 -5.77
N VAL A 40 -7.49 0.00 -6.04
CA VAL A 40 -8.60 0.53 -6.84
C VAL A 40 -8.07 1.26 -8.06
N GLU A 41 -8.78 1.19 -9.18
CA GLU A 41 -8.57 2.04 -10.35
C GLU A 41 -9.58 3.19 -10.32
N VAL A 42 -9.11 4.37 -9.98
CA VAL A 42 -9.92 5.59 -9.81
C VAL A 42 -10.06 6.34 -11.13
N ARG A 43 -11.30 6.64 -11.55
CA ARG A 43 -11.55 7.60 -12.63
C ARG A 43 -11.42 9.02 -12.08
N VAL A 44 -10.64 9.84 -12.75
CA VAL A 44 -10.43 11.24 -12.35
C VAL A 44 -11.24 12.14 -13.28
N ASP A 45 -12.39 12.58 -12.81
CA ASP A 45 -13.24 13.50 -13.53
C ASP A 45 -12.71 14.95 -13.41
N HIS A 46 -13.12 15.83 -14.32
CA HIS A 46 -12.69 17.24 -14.36
C HIS A 46 -11.17 17.46 -14.50
N SER A 47 -10.46 16.48 -15.05
CA SER A 47 -9.01 16.57 -15.34
C SER A 47 -8.75 16.24 -16.82
N PRO A 48 -8.86 17.21 -17.73
CA PRO A 48 -8.75 16.96 -19.18
C PRO A 48 -7.44 16.34 -19.64
N GLN A 49 -6.40 16.45 -18.81
CA GLN A 49 -5.08 15.84 -19.06
C GLN A 49 -4.95 14.42 -18.47
N THR A 50 -5.98 13.91 -17.80
CA THR A 50 -5.96 12.61 -17.13
C THR A 50 -6.91 11.64 -17.84
N PHE A 51 -6.43 10.97 -18.89
CA PHE A 51 -7.24 10.06 -19.70
C PHE A 51 -7.44 8.68 -19.05
N LEU A 52 -6.44 8.21 -18.30
CA LEU A 52 -6.47 6.87 -17.70
C LEU A 52 -6.84 6.97 -16.21
N ARG A 53 -7.41 5.88 -15.70
CA ARG A 53 -7.61 5.70 -14.27
C ARG A 53 -6.28 5.75 -13.52
N ARG A 54 -6.34 5.94 -12.22
CA ARG A 54 -5.17 5.93 -11.32
C ARG A 54 -5.27 4.74 -10.38
N PRO A 55 -4.27 3.85 -10.39
CA PRO A 55 -4.18 2.78 -9.40
C PRO A 55 -3.79 3.37 -8.05
N ILE A 56 -4.62 3.13 -7.04
CA ILE A 56 -4.39 3.57 -5.66
C ILE A 56 -4.57 2.38 -4.73
N SER A 57 -3.58 2.10 -3.91
CA SER A 57 -3.64 1.04 -2.91
C SER A 57 -4.73 1.32 -1.88
N ILE A 58 -5.46 0.29 -1.46
CA ILE A 58 -6.40 0.39 -0.36
C ILE A 58 -5.60 0.53 0.94
N ASN A 59 -5.82 1.64 1.64
CA ASN A 59 -5.09 1.99 2.87
C ASN A 59 -5.68 1.32 4.11
N TYR A 60 -7.01 1.30 4.20
CA TYR A 60 -7.77 0.56 5.22
C TYR A 60 -9.21 0.34 4.78
N VAL A 61 -9.89 -0.55 5.48
CA VAL A 61 -11.34 -0.78 5.35
C VAL A 61 -11.94 -0.81 6.74
N ASP A 62 -12.90 0.07 6.99
CA ASP A 62 -13.72 0.11 8.19
C ASP A 62 -15.10 -0.48 7.86
N SER A 63 -15.32 -1.72 8.27
CA SER A 63 -16.57 -2.44 7.99
C SER A 63 -17.75 -1.92 8.83
N GLU A 64 -17.49 -1.33 10.01
CA GLU A 64 -18.54 -0.79 10.88
C GLU A 64 -19.12 0.50 10.30
N ARG A 65 -18.25 1.34 9.71
CA ARG A 65 -18.65 2.59 9.07
C ARG A 65 -18.97 2.42 7.59
N ASN A 66 -18.72 1.24 7.03
CA ASN A 66 -18.80 0.98 5.59
C ASN A 66 -17.91 1.94 4.79
N GLU A 67 -16.68 2.16 5.24
CA GLU A 67 -15.74 3.10 4.65
C GLU A 67 -14.47 2.41 4.15
N MET A 68 -13.89 2.97 3.09
CA MET A 68 -12.58 2.63 2.56
C MET A 68 -11.71 3.88 2.51
N GLY A 69 -10.47 3.79 3.01
CA GLY A 69 -9.46 4.84 2.94
C GLY A 69 -8.50 4.65 1.78
N LEU A 70 -8.19 5.73 1.08
CA LEU A 70 -7.18 5.81 0.02
C LEU A 70 -6.17 6.90 0.38
N LEU A 71 -4.93 6.51 0.69
CA LEU A 71 -3.82 7.44 0.88
C LEU A 71 -3.20 7.78 -0.47
N VAL A 72 -3.25 9.05 -0.87
CA VAL A 72 -2.87 9.50 -2.22
C VAL A 72 -1.72 10.49 -2.15
N ALA A 73 -0.64 10.19 -2.88
CA ALA A 73 0.43 11.15 -3.12
C ALA A 73 0.05 12.09 -4.29
N THR A 74 0.09 13.39 -4.04
CA THR A 74 -0.25 14.43 -5.05
C THR A 74 0.95 14.71 -5.95
N VAL A 75 1.21 13.85 -6.91
CA VAL A 75 2.42 13.90 -7.77
C VAL A 75 2.14 14.28 -9.23
N GLY A 76 0.89 14.25 -9.67
CA GLY A 76 0.52 14.54 -11.06
C GLY A 76 -0.89 15.13 -11.16
N HIS A 77 -1.28 15.57 -12.36
CA HIS A 77 -2.57 16.26 -12.59
C HIS A 77 -3.75 15.51 -11.98
N GLY A 78 -3.85 14.18 -12.21
CA GLY A 78 -4.96 13.39 -11.69
C GLY A 78 -5.00 13.35 -10.16
N THR A 79 -3.86 13.13 -9.49
CA THR A 79 -3.81 13.05 -8.03
C THR A 79 -3.98 14.43 -7.38
N HIS A 80 -3.54 15.51 -8.03
CA HIS A 80 -3.88 16.87 -7.58
C HIS A 80 -5.39 17.13 -7.69
N GLN A 81 -6.03 16.71 -8.81
CA GLN A 81 -7.50 16.82 -8.96
C GLN A 81 -8.24 16.01 -7.89
N MET A 82 -7.80 14.78 -7.60
CA MET A 82 -8.38 13.99 -6.50
C MET A 82 -8.30 14.69 -5.14
N ALA A 83 -7.22 15.44 -4.89
CA ALA A 83 -7.05 16.19 -3.65
C ALA A 83 -7.97 17.41 -3.52
N THR A 84 -8.69 17.82 -4.57
CA THR A 84 -9.68 18.91 -4.55
C THR A 84 -11.10 18.45 -4.28
N LEU A 85 -11.34 17.14 -4.25
CA LEU A 85 -12.65 16.56 -3.98
C LEU A 85 -13.20 17.00 -2.62
N LYS A 86 -14.51 17.07 -2.51
CA LYS A 86 -15.23 17.48 -1.30
C LYS A 86 -16.18 16.39 -0.84
N ALA A 87 -16.52 16.41 0.43
CA ALA A 87 -17.54 15.53 0.98
C ALA A 87 -18.86 15.65 0.19
N GLY A 88 -19.48 14.51 -0.11
CA GLY A 88 -20.69 14.39 -0.93
C GLY A 88 -20.43 14.26 -2.43
N GLU A 89 -19.22 14.54 -2.93
CA GLU A 89 -18.87 14.30 -4.34
C GLU A 89 -18.70 12.81 -4.61
N THR A 90 -18.73 12.47 -5.89
CA THR A 90 -18.65 11.07 -6.37
C THR A 90 -17.28 10.77 -6.94
N LEU A 91 -16.74 9.60 -6.61
CA LEU A 91 -15.51 9.06 -7.16
C LEU A 91 -15.77 7.67 -7.77
N ASN A 92 -15.68 7.54 -9.09
CA ASN A 92 -15.88 6.26 -9.76
C ASN A 92 -14.66 5.36 -9.63
N CYS A 93 -14.84 4.18 -9.04
CA CYS A 93 -13.78 3.22 -8.72
C CYS A 93 -14.06 1.85 -9.33
N VAL A 94 -13.03 1.21 -9.89
CA VAL A 94 -13.04 -0.22 -10.22
C VAL A 94 -12.22 -0.94 -9.14
N PHE A 95 -12.84 -1.86 -8.38
CA PHE A 95 -12.22 -2.55 -7.25
C PHE A 95 -13.00 -3.81 -6.82
N PRO A 96 -12.48 -4.66 -5.93
CA PRO A 96 -11.06 -4.75 -5.57
C PRO A 96 -10.27 -5.36 -6.72
N LEU A 97 -9.03 -4.90 -6.92
CA LEU A 97 -8.12 -5.36 -7.96
C LEU A 97 -6.84 -5.93 -7.35
N GLY A 98 -6.20 -6.84 -8.07
CA GLY A 98 -4.93 -7.44 -7.69
C GLY A 98 -5.02 -8.55 -6.63
N ASN A 99 -3.87 -9.19 -6.41
CA ASN A 99 -3.70 -10.24 -5.43
C ASN A 99 -3.25 -9.65 -4.07
N PRO A 100 -3.75 -10.19 -2.96
CA PRO A 100 -3.43 -9.69 -1.62
C PRO A 100 -2.06 -10.20 -1.14
N PHE A 101 -1.57 -9.58 -0.05
CA PHE A 101 -0.48 -10.13 0.76
C PHE A 101 -0.90 -11.42 1.47
N THR A 102 0.11 -12.25 1.77
CA THR A 102 -0.04 -13.41 2.64
C THR A 102 -0.33 -12.95 4.07
N LEU A 103 -1.30 -13.60 4.70
CA LEU A 103 -1.66 -13.38 6.09
C LEU A 103 -1.05 -14.49 6.98
N PRO A 104 -0.83 -14.26 8.29
CA PRO A 104 -0.31 -15.27 9.19
C PRO A 104 -1.24 -16.48 9.27
N THR A 105 -0.64 -17.64 9.43
CA THR A 105 -1.35 -18.91 9.71
C THR A 105 -1.38 -19.21 11.20
N SER A 106 -0.54 -18.53 11.99
CA SER A 106 -0.41 -18.64 13.43
C SER A 106 -0.21 -17.26 14.08
N PRO A 107 -0.77 -17.00 15.27
CA PRO A 107 -0.55 -15.76 16.00
C PRO A 107 0.92 -15.57 16.46
N ASN A 108 1.74 -16.61 16.41
CA ASN A 108 3.15 -16.57 16.80
C ASN A 108 4.09 -16.17 15.64
N GLU A 109 3.58 -16.12 14.41
CA GLU A 109 4.37 -15.69 13.26
C GLU A 109 4.75 -14.21 13.37
N ARG A 110 6.01 -13.91 13.15
CA ARG A 110 6.57 -12.55 13.27
C ARG A 110 6.68 -11.91 11.91
N PHE A 111 5.79 -10.95 11.67
CA PHE A 111 5.73 -10.18 10.44
C PHE A 111 6.45 -8.84 10.59
N LEU A 112 7.34 -8.53 9.66
CA LEU A 112 7.93 -7.20 9.47
C LEU A 112 7.30 -6.55 8.24
N LEU A 113 6.60 -5.43 8.46
CA LEU A 113 5.92 -4.66 7.42
C LEU A 113 6.73 -3.39 7.15
N VAL A 114 7.40 -3.35 5.98
CA VAL A 114 8.31 -2.27 5.61
C VAL A 114 7.64 -1.34 4.62
N GLY A 115 7.42 -0.09 4.99
CA GLY A 115 6.77 0.92 4.16
C GLY A 115 7.62 2.16 3.95
N GLY A 116 7.55 2.77 2.76
CA GLY A 116 8.23 4.02 2.47
C GLY A 116 7.39 4.98 1.62
N GLY A 117 7.30 6.25 2.03
CA GLY A 117 6.46 7.24 1.36
C GLY A 117 4.99 6.78 1.32
N VAL A 118 4.31 6.92 0.16
CA VAL A 118 2.91 6.47 0.02
C VAL A 118 2.76 4.93 0.10
N GLY A 119 3.85 4.17 -0.06
CA GLY A 119 3.86 2.72 0.10
C GLY A 119 3.54 2.22 1.52
N VAL A 120 3.45 3.12 2.50
CA VAL A 120 2.93 2.80 3.83
C VAL A 120 1.43 2.43 3.80
N ALA A 121 0.68 2.89 2.80
CA ALA A 121 -0.76 2.68 2.68
C ALA A 121 -1.17 1.19 2.78
N PRO A 122 -0.70 0.28 1.92
CA PRO A 122 -1.09 -1.13 2.02
C PRO A 122 -0.53 -1.82 3.27
N MET A 123 0.54 -1.28 3.88
CA MET A 123 1.12 -1.82 5.12
C MET A 123 0.20 -1.61 6.31
N LEU A 124 -0.50 -0.47 6.38
CA LEU A 124 -1.48 -0.22 7.45
C LEU A 124 -2.61 -1.27 7.42
N PHE A 125 -3.22 -1.46 6.26
CA PHE A 125 -4.30 -2.45 6.10
C PHE A 125 -3.83 -3.88 6.42
N LEU A 126 -2.63 -4.24 5.96
CA LEU A 126 -2.05 -5.55 6.26
C LEU A 126 -1.86 -5.73 7.77
N GLY A 127 -1.27 -4.75 8.45
CA GLY A 127 -1.04 -4.84 9.89
C GLY A 127 -2.32 -4.89 10.71
N GLN A 128 -3.36 -4.13 10.32
CA GLN A 128 -4.67 -4.21 10.96
C GLN A 128 -5.24 -5.65 10.86
N LYS A 129 -5.16 -6.27 9.67
CA LYS A 129 -5.65 -7.65 9.48
C LYS A 129 -4.81 -8.68 10.23
N ILE A 130 -3.50 -8.52 10.29
CA ILE A 130 -2.62 -9.37 11.11
C ILE A 130 -3.01 -9.29 12.59
N LYS A 131 -3.25 -8.08 13.10
CA LYS A 131 -3.70 -7.88 14.48
C LYS A 131 -5.07 -8.49 14.76
N GLU A 132 -6.02 -8.34 13.84
CA GLU A 132 -7.35 -8.98 13.95
C GLU A 132 -7.26 -10.51 14.04
N MET A 133 -6.21 -11.11 13.45
CA MET A 133 -5.93 -12.55 13.55
C MET A 133 -5.17 -12.95 14.81
N GLY A 134 -4.92 -12.01 15.73
CA GLY A 134 -4.26 -12.24 17.01
C GLY A 134 -2.74 -12.21 16.98
N ALA A 135 -2.11 -11.96 15.83
CA ALA A 135 -0.67 -11.76 15.72
C ALA A 135 -0.28 -10.29 15.95
N GLN A 136 1.01 -10.06 16.24
CA GLN A 136 1.53 -8.71 16.51
C GLN A 136 2.48 -8.28 15.37
N PRO A 137 2.02 -7.43 14.42
CA PRO A 137 2.90 -6.94 13.36
C PRO A 137 3.92 -5.94 13.90
N THR A 138 5.11 -5.96 13.31
CA THR A 138 6.12 -4.91 13.48
C THR A 138 6.20 -4.10 12.20
N PHE A 139 5.95 -2.80 12.29
CA PHE A 139 6.13 -1.86 11.18
C PHE A 139 7.53 -1.26 11.22
N LEU A 140 8.16 -1.14 10.07
CA LEU A 140 9.38 -0.37 9.85
C LEU A 140 9.11 0.66 8.76
N LEU A 141 8.88 1.90 9.18
CA LEU A 141 8.46 2.98 8.30
C LEU A 141 9.63 3.90 7.98
N GLY A 142 9.88 4.10 6.69
CA GLY A 142 10.92 4.98 6.19
C GLY A 142 10.36 6.27 5.60
N ALA A 143 10.97 7.40 5.96
CA ALA A 143 10.62 8.70 5.43
C ALA A 143 11.87 9.56 5.19
N ARG A 144 11.74 10.67 4.46
CA ARG A 144 12.84 11.63 4.31
C ARG A 144 13.04 12.42 5.60
N THR A 145 11.94 12.87 6.19
CA THR A 145 11.90 13.67 7.41
C THR A 145 10.75 13.22 8.31
N ALA A 146 10.73 13.65 9.56
CA ALA A 146 9.63 13.39 10.49
C ALA A 146 8.27 13.89 9.95
N ALA A 147 8.25 14.99 9.20
CA ALA A 147 7.02 15.53 8.60
C ALA A 147 6.42 14.65 7.49
N ASP A 148 7.18 13.69 6.99
CA ASP A 148 6.75 12.74 5.97
C ASP A 148 6.25 11.41 6.57
N LEU A 149 6.26 11.28 7.89
CA LEU A 149 5.67 10.13 8.58
C LEU A 149 4.16 10.31 8.66
N LEU A 150 3.44 9.42 8.00
CA LEU A 150 2.00 9.51 7.81
C LEU A 150 1.28 8.55 8.76
N GLU A 151 0.08 8.94 9.25
CA GLU A 151 -0.86 8.06 9.96
C GLU A 151 -0.24 7.31 11.17
N MET A 152 0.74 7.91 11.85
CA MET A 152 1.51 7.26 12.92
C MET A 152 0.61 6.70 14.02
N ASP A 153 -0.44 7.44 14.40
CA ASP A 153 -1.41 7.00 15.41
C ASP A 153 -2.20 5.75 14.98
N LEU A 154 -2.46 5.57 13.68
CA LEU A 154 -3.11 4.37 13.15
C LEU A 154 -2.15 3.18 13.16
N PHE A 155 -0.88 3.40 12.80
CA PHE A 155 0.16 2.37 12.86
C PHE A 155 0.42 1.90 14.30
N GLU A 156 0.55 2.82 15.25
CA GLU A 156 0.74 2.52 16.68
C GLU A 156 -0.43 1.72 17.28
N ARG A 157 -1.64 2.02 16.85
CA ARG A 157 -2.81 1.21 17.21
C ARG A 157 -2.80 -0.17 16.58
N ALA A 158 -2.22 -0.34 15.39
CA ALA A 158 -2.20 -1.61 14.69
C ALA A 158 -1.07 -2.55 15.15
N GLY A 159 0.08 -2.03 15.61
CA GLY A 159 1.19 -2.85 16.06
C GLY A 159 2.39 -2.06 16.58
N ARG A 160 3.53 -2.71 16.68
CA ARG A 160 4.80 -2.07 17.07
C ARG A 160 5.34 -1.25 15.89
N VAL A 161 5.68 0.02 16.11
CA VAL A 161 6.19 0.92 15.08
C VAL A 161 7.66 1.25 15.32
N LEU A 162 8.45 1.10 14.28
CA LEU A 162 9.85 1.48 14.17
C LEU A 162 9.99 2.45 13.01
N VAL A 163 10.87 3.43 13.13
CA VAL A 163 10.97 4.52 12.16
C VAL A 163 12.42 4.78 11.78
N THR A 164 12.64 5.07 10.50
CA THR A 164 13.87 5.68 10.01
C THR A 164 13.56 6.96 9.27
N THR A 165 14.39 7.99 9.45
CA THR A 165 14.36 9.18 8.59
C THR A 165 15.75 9.44 8.01
N GLU A 166 15.79 9.84 6.74
CA GLU A 166 17.08 10.08 6.05
C GLU A 166 17.89 11.18 6.74
N ASP A 167 17.21 12.22 7.24
CA ASP A 167 17.82 13.36 7.95
C ASP A 167 18.09 13.07 9.44
N GLY A 168 17.45 12.03 10.02
CA GLY A 168 17.55 11.68 11.43
C GLY A 168 16.62 12.50 12.34
N SER A 169 15.59 13.15 11.79
CA SER A 169 14.64 13.96 12.56
C SER A 169 13.64 13.12 13.37
N ALA A 170 13.50 11.82 13.08
CA ALA A 170 12.75 10.86 13.89
C ALA A 170 13.31 9.44 13.70
N GLY A 171 13.26 8.65 14.78
CA GLY A 171 13.74 7.27 14.80
C GLY A 171 15.25 7.15 14.54
N GLU A 172 15.66 6.05 13.88
CA GLU A 172 17.06 5.87 13.48
C GLU A 172 17.35 6.63 12.17
N LYS A 173 18.52 7.26 12.09
CA LYS A 173 18.96 7.97 10.90
C LYS A 173 19.33 7.01 9.78
N GLY A 174 18.79 7.22 8.57
CA GLY A 174 19.13 6.49 7.36
C GLY A 174 17.94 5.83 6.68
N PHE A 175 18.22 4.79 5.91
CA PHE A 175 17.20 4.01 5.20
C PHE A 175 16.68 2.86 6.07
N VAL A 176 15.52 2.32 5.73
CA VAL A 176 14.90 1.19 6.45
C VAL A 176 15.86 0.00 6.62
N THR A 177 16.72 -0.26 5.65
CA THR A 177 17.73 -1.34 5.70
C THR A 177 18.91 -1.04 6.64
N ASN A 178 19.02 0.17 7.18
CA ASN A 178 20.02 0.52 8.19
C ASN A 178 19.53 0.30 9.61
N HIS A 179 18.20 0.17 9.83
CA HIS A 179 17.62 0.07 11.16
C HIS A 179 18.15 -1.14 11.94
N SER A 180 18.46 -0.90 13.21
CA SER A 180 19.07 -1.90 14.11
C SER A 180 18.22 -3.16 14.31
N VAL A 181 16.90 -3.08 14.16
CA VAL A 181 15.98 -4.22 14.26
C VAL A 181 16.37 -5.36 13.31
N LEU A 182 16.84 -5.05 12.11
CA LEU A 182 17.25 -6.05 11.12
C LEU A 182 18.50 -6.84 11.52
N LYS A 183 19.27 -6.35 12.48
CA LYS A 183 20.43 -7.04 13.05
C LYS A 183 20.08 -7.80 14.34
N ASN A 184 19.13 -7.28 15.10
CA ASN A 184 18.85 -7.71 16.45
C ASN A 184 17.67 -8.69 16.56
N GLU A 185 16.79 -8.72 15.55
CA GLU A 185 15.58 -9.55 15.58
C GLU A 185 15.48 -10.40 14.31
N THR A 186 14.70 -11.46 14.40
CA THR A 186 14.38 -12.35 13.28
C THR A 186 12.88 -12.29 13.00
N PHE A 187 12.52 -12.44 11.73
CA PHE A 187 11.14 -12.43 11.27
C PHE A 187 10.87 -13.64 10.40
N ASP A 188 9.63 -14.11 10.39
CA ASP A 188 9.20 -15.24 9.56
C ASP A 188 8.78 -14.77 8.17
N MET A 189 8.23 -13.55 8.09
CA MET A 189 7.76 -12.94 6.86
C MET A 189 8.08 -11.45 6.82
N ILE A 190 8.53 -10.96 5.66
CA ILE A 190 8.68 -9.54 5.37
C ILE A 190 7.71 -9.18 4.24
N SER A 191 6.90 -8.14 4.45
CA SER A 191 6.06 -7.55 3.40
C SER A 191 6.50 -6.10 3.20
N THR A 192 6.66 -5.67 1.94
CA THR A 192 7.17 -4.32 1.69
C THR A 192 6.45 -3.63 0.53
N CYS A 193 6.29 -2.31 0.63
CA CYS A 193 5.81 -1.44 -0.44
C CYS A 193 6.45 -0.05 -0.32
N GLY A 194 6.78 0.55 -1.46
CA GLY A 194 7.37 1.89 -1.52
C GLY A 194 8.32 2.06 -2.71
N PRO A 195 9.26 2.99 -2.65
CA PRO A 195 10.18 3.24 -3.75
C PRO A 195 10.94 1.97 -4.17
N LYS A 196 11.03 1.73 -5.49
CA LYS A 196 11.67 0.53 -6.04
C LYS A 196 13.06 0.24 -5.45
N PRO A 197 13.97 1.23 -5.28
CA PRO A 197 15.27 0.97 -4.65
C PRO A 197 15.15 0.45 -3.21
N MET A 198 14.17 0.93 -2.44
CA MET A 198 13.91 0.46 -1.08
C MET A 198 13.44 -1.00 -1.09
N MET A 199 12.45 -1.33 -1.92
CA MET A 199 11.94 -2.69 -2.05
C MET A 199 13.03 -3.67 -2.49
N MET A 200 13.88 -3.29 -3.45
CA MET A 200 15.04 -4.09 -3.88
C MET A 200 16.04 -4.34 -2.73
N ALA A 201 16.32 -3.33 -1.92
CA ALA A 201 17.22 -3.45 -0.77
C ALA A 201 16.64 -4.38 0.31
N VAL A 202 15.34 -4.26 0.61
CA VAL A 202 14.62 -5.15 1.53
C VAL A 202 14.58 -6.58 0.99
N ALA A 203 14.29 -6.78 -0.30
CA ALA A 203 14.29 -8.09 -0.93
C ALA A 203 15.67 -8.76 -0.89
N ARG A 204 16.74 -8.00 -1.10
CA ARG A 204 18.14 -8.50 -0.97
C ARG A 204 18.42 -8.96 0.45
N TYR A 205 18.10 -8.13 1.44
CA TYR A 205 18.23 -8.49 2.85
C TYR A 205 17.47 -9.78 3.19
N ALA A 206 16.21 -9.89 2.74
CA ALA A 206 15.40 -11.08 2.97
C ALA A 206 16.02 -12.35 2.35
N ARG A 207 16.54 -12.25 1.10
CA ARG A 207 17.25 -13.38 0.44
C ARG A 207 18.50 -13.78 1.22
N GLU A 208 19.33 -12.82 1.65
CA GLU A 208 20.55 -13.09 2.43
C GLU A 208 20.26 -13.77 3.77
N LYS A 209 19.11 -13.49 4.37
CA LYS A 209 18.67 -14.07 5.64
C LYS A 209 17.81 -15.32 5.49
N GLY A 210 17.42 -15.69 4.27
CA GLY A 210 16.51 -16.81 4.02
C GLY A 210 15.08 -16.57 4.52
N ILE A 211 14.65 -15.31 4.64
CA ILE A 211 13.32 -14.93 5.13
C ILE A 211 12.35 -14.85 3.95
N ALA A 212 11.15 -15.39 4.12
CA ALA A 212 10.07 -15.22 3.15
C ALA A 212 9.74 -13.73 2.98
N CYS A 213 9.59 -13.27 1.72
CA CYS A 213 9.35 -11.85 1.47
C CYS A 213 8.43 -11.64 0.28
N GLU A 214 7.52 -10.70 0.43
CA GLU A 214 6.61 -10.21 -0.61
C GLU A 214 6.77 -8.70 -0.79
N VAL A 215 6.65 -8.26 -2.06
CA VAL A 215 6.69 -6.85 -2.43
C VAL A 215 5.42 -6.48 -3.18
N SER A 216 4.85 -5.32 -2.88
CA SER A 216 3.75 -4.74 -3.67
C SER A 216 4.31 -3.75 -4.67
N LEU A 217 4.20 -4.07 -5.96
CA LEU A 217 4.76 -3.27 -7.03
C LEU A 217 3.81 -2.13 -7.43
N GLU A 218 4.40 -0.97 -7.73
CA GLU A 218 3.71 0.23 -8.23
C GLU A 218 3.98 0.43 -9.74
N ASN A 219 3.53 -0.52 -10.56
CA ASN A 219 3.67 -0.40 -12.00
C ASN A 219 2.65 0.60 -12.58
N LEU A 220 3.03 1.27 -13.68
CA LEU A 220 2.07 2.05 -14.46
C LEU A 220 0.93 1.16 -14.94
N MET A 221 -0.30 1.60 -14.75
CA MET A 221 -1.49 0.84 -15.14
C MET A 221 -2.42 1.69 -16.03
N ALA A 222 -3.18 1.01 -16.88
CA ALA A 222 -4.20 1.63 -17.71
C ALA A 222 -5.57 1.00 -17.49
N CYS A 223 -5.70 -0.34 -17.51
CA CYS A 223 -6.99 -1.01 -17.40
C CYS A 223 -7.25 -1.67 -16.04
N GLY A 224 -6.22 -2.03 -15.28
CA GLY A 224 -6.34 -2.72 -13.99
C GLY A 224 -6.88 -4.16 -14.04
N ILE A 225 -7.16 -4.70 -15.23
CA ILE A 225 -7.88 -5.98 -15.43
C ILE A 225 -7.15 -6.98 -16.34
N GLY A 226 -5.87 -6.73 -16.68
CA GLY A 226 -5.05 -7.64 -17.49
C GLY A 226 -5.22 -7.53 -19.01
N ALA A 227 -6.03 -6.59 -19.53
CA ALA A 227 -6.33 -6.51 -20.95
C ALA A 227 -5.29 -5.72 -21.78
N CYS A 228 -4.70 -4.64 -21.21
CA CYS A 228 -3.85 -3.70 -21.96
C CYS A 228 -2.35 -4.03 -21.92
N LEU A 229 -1.90 -4.91 -21.03
CA LEU A 229 -0.51 -5.32 -20.81
C LEU A 229 0.43 -4.15 -20.42
N CYS A 230 -0.10 -3.02 -19.99
CA CYS A 230 0.69 -1.84 -19.61
C CYS A 230 1.54 -2.10 -18.35
N CYS A 231 1.02 -2.88 -17.39
CA CYS A 231 1.62 -3.12 -16.08
C CYS A 231 2.49 -4.39 -16.02
N VAL A 232 3.01 -4.84 -17.16
CA VAL A 232 3.83 -6.05 -17.22
C VAL A 232 5.13 -5.88 -16.42
N GLU A 233 5.39 -6.84 -15.55
CA GLU A 233 6.67 -7.04 -14.85
C GLU A 233 7.38 -8.29 -15.39
N LYS A 234 8.69 -8.19 -15.59
CA LYS A 234 9.52 -9.33 -15.99
C LYS A 234 9.84 -10.19 -14.77
N THR A 235 9.50 -11.46 -14.84
CA THR A 235 9.70 -12.41 -13.76
C THR A 235 10.43 -13.66 -14.24
N VAL A 236 10.82 -14.54 -13.32
CA VAL A 236 11.39 -15.87 -13.67
C VAL A 236 10.36 -16.78 -14.35
N GLU A 237 9.06 -16.48 -14.20
CA GLU A 237 7.96 -17.21 -14.85
C GLU A 237 7.55 -16.56 -16.18
N GLY A 238 8.29 -15.56 -16.66
CA GLY A 238 7.96 -14.78 -17.85
C GLY A 238 7.37 -13.41 -17.52
N ASN A 239 6.60 -12.85 -18.45
CA ASN A 239 5.97 -11.55 -18.32
C ASN A 239 4.61 -11.69 -17.60
N LEU A 240 4.49 -11.13 -16.42
CA LEU A 240 3.26 -11.14 -15.61
C LEU A 240 2.67 -9.75 -15.49
N CYS A 241 1.33 -9.65 -15.52
CA CYS A 241 0.64 -8.38 -15.34
C CYS A 241 0.49 -8.06 -13.84
N ALA A 242 1.05 -6.95 -13.37
CA ALA A 242 0.94 -6.57 -11.96
C ALA A 242 -0.51 -6.36 -11.49
N CYS A 243 -1.45 -6.04 -12.38
CA CYS A 243 -2.86 -5.85 -12.02
C CYS A 243 -3.66 -7.16 -11.85
N THR A 244 -3.16 -8.31 -12.31
CA THR A 244 -3.86 -9.61 -12.23
C THR A 244 -3.07 -10.66 -11.46
N GLU A 245 -1.76 -10.78 -11.70
CA GLU A 245 -0.85 -11.70 -11.01
C GLU A 245 -0.16 -11.06 -9.79
N GLY A 246 -0.12 -9.71 -9.75
CA GLY A 246 0.31 -8.88 -8.64
C GLY A 246 -0.87 -8.12 -8.02
N PRO A 247 -0.65 -6.92 -7.43
CA PRO A 247 0.63 -6.20 -7.34
C PRO A 247 1.61 -6.84 -6.35
N VAL A 248 1.14 -7.74 -5.50
CA VAL A 248 1.95 -8.45 -4.53
C VAL A 248 2.63 -9.66 -5.17
N PHE A 249 3.95 -9.65 -5.15
CA PHE A 249 4.80 -10.72 -5.66
C PHE A 249 5.72 -11.25 -4.58
N ASN A 250 5.87 -12.58 -4.53
CA ASN A 250 6.99 -13.18 -3.81
C ASN A 250 8.30 -12.78 -4.51
N ILE A 251 9.31 -12.36 -3.74
CA ILE A 251 10.60 -11.90 -4.28
C ILE A 251 11.32 -12.97 -5.11
N GLN A 252 11.03 -14.24 -4.91
CA GLN A 252 11.62 -15.34 -5.71
C GLN A 252 11.15 -15.33 -7.17
N LYS A 253 10.03 -14.67 -7.46
CA LYS A 253 9.55 -14.51 -8.84
C LYS A 253 10.21 -13.36 -9.58
N LEU A 254 10.81 -12.41 -8.87
CA LEU A 254 11.34 -11.17 -9.43
C LEU A 254 12.83 -11.32 -9.84
N LEU A 255 13.19 -10.70 -10.97
CA LEU A 255 14.54 -10.75 -11.55
C LEU A 255 15.53 -9.73 -10.91
N TRP A 256 15.15 -9.07 -9.84
CA TRP A 256 15.98 -8.08 -9.14
C TRP A 256 16.07 -8.33 -7.63
#